data_414b9ea647406a8f6ba39e84ae055476
#
_entry.id   414b9ea647406a8f6ba39e84ae055476
#
_cell.length_a   1.000
_cell.length_b   1.000
_cell.length_c   1.000
_cell.angle_alpha   90.00
_cell.angle_beta   90.00
_cell.angle_gamma   90.00
#
_symmetry.space_group_name_H-M   'P 1'
#
loop_
_entity.id
_entity.type
_entity.pdbx_description
1 polymer ?
#
loop_
_entity_poly.entity_id
_entity_poly.type
_entity_poly.pdbx_seq_one_letter_code
_entity_poly.pdbx_strand_id
1 'polypeptide(L)'
;MTNNYLQKTFRLIGKPQAEIAINAIQNAPIDSEYPLEVIIREEQKARSLSASALMWAGPLNDIAQQAWVHGRQYSALIWHEYFKEKFLPEIADPKFTKEGYKKYEETPDGRRVLVGSTSKLTKWGFSNYMEQIYAYGGELGVKFTEVYQA
;
A
#
# COMPACT_ATOMS: atom_id res chain seq x y z
N MET A 1 -13.49 26.39 8.87
CA MET A 1 -12.11 26.89 9.04
C MET A 1 -11.32 25.92 9.87
N THR A 2 -10.12 25.61 9.43
CA THR A 2 -9.19 24.79 10.21
C THR A 2 -8.37 25.67 11.14
N ASN A 3 -7.86 25.10 12.21
CA ASN A 3 -7.07 25.83 13.22
C ASN A 3 -5.70 26.30 12.71
N ASN A 4 -5.24 25.85 11.56
CA ASN A 4 -3.90 26.17 11.00
C ASN A 4 -2.73 25.88 11.96
N TYR A 5 -2.95 25.08 12.97
CA TYR A 5 -1.89 24.69 13.90
C TYR A 5 -1.00 23.64 13.26
N LEU A 6 0.30 23.90 13.21
CA LEU A 6 1.25 22.97 12.59
C LEU A 6 1.41 21.73 13.46
N GLN A 7 1.33 20.55 12.87
CA GLN A 7 1.54 19.29 13.56
C GLN A 7 2.93 19.24 14.19
N LYS A 8 2.99 18.79 15.43
CA LYS A 8 4.23 18.57 16.18
C LYS A 8 4.30 17.13 16.64
N THR A 9 5.48 16.55 16.57
CA THR A 9 5.73 15.18 17.04
C THR A 9 6.89 15.20 18.01
N PHE A 10 6.73 14.55 19.16
CA PHE A 10 7.74 14.48 20.18
C PHE A 10 8.10 13.02 20.47
N ARG A 11 9.39 12.72 20.50
CA ARG A 11 9.88 11.39 20.87
C ARG A 11 10.15 11.41 22.37
N LEU A 12 9.47 10.57 23.13
CA LEU A 12 9.62 10.52 24.59
C LEU A 12 10.75 9.56 24.97
N ILE A 13 11.97 9.94 24.67
CA ILE A 13 13.15 9.13 24.94
C ILE A 13 13.78 9.41 26.32
N GLY A 14 13.30 10.44 27.02
CA GLY A 14 13.77 10.80 28.35
C GLY A 14 12.95 11.94 28.93
N LYS A 15 13.22 12.29 30.17
CA LYS A 15 12.51 13.38 30.88
C LYS A 15 12.57 14.72 30.14
N PRO A 16 13.71 15.16 29.61
CA PRO A 16 13.75 16.45 28.90
C PRO A 16 12.78 16.52 27.73
N GLN A 17 12.62 15.43 26.97
CA GLN A 17 11.69 15.38 25.85
C GLN A 17 10.23 15.40 26.31
N ALA A 18 9.93 14.73 27.45
CA ALA A 18 8.61 14.75 28.04
C ALA A 18 8.23 16.17 28.48
N GLU A 19 9.16 16.90 29.08
CA GLU A 19 8.95 18.29 29.51
C GLU A 19 8.69 19.21 28.32
N ILE A 20 9.38 19.02 27.20
CA ILE A 20 9.15 19.78 25.98
C ILE A 20 7.73 19.52 25.45
N ALA A 21 7.30 18.27 25.44
CA ALA A 21 5.95 17.90 25.00
C ALA A 21 4.87 18.51 25.91
N ILE A 22 5.07 18.45 27.23
CA ILE A 22 4.15 19.05 28.20
C ILE A 22 4.05 20.55 28.00
N ASN A 23 5.18 21.21 27.80
CA ASN A 23 5.21 22.66 27.57
C ASN A 23 4.47 23.01 26.26
N ALA A 24 4.62 22.21 25.21
CA ALA A 24 3.88 22.43 23.97
C ALA A 24 2.37 22.31 24.17
N ILE A 25 1.93 21.34 24.99
CA ILE A 25 0.50 21.15 25.30
C ILE A 25 -0.02 22.34 26.09
N GLN A 26 0.74 22.80 27.07
CA GLN A 26 0.34 23.95 27.92
C GLN A 26 0.22 25.25 27.13
N ASN A 27 1.01 25.41 26.09
CA ASN A 27 0.99 26.62 25.24
C ASN A 27 0.15 26.48 23.97
N ALA A 28 -0.44 25.31 23.75
CA ALA A 28 -1.30 25.09 22.59
C ALA A 28 -2.62 25.85 22.73
N PRO A 29 -3.18 26.37 21.63
CA PRO A 29 -4.50 27.00 21.68
C PRO A 29 -5.58 26.00 22.00
N ILE A 30 -6.43 26.32 22.97
CA ILE A 30 -7.56 25.49 23.36
C ILE A 30 -8.84 26.12 22.82
N ASP A 31 -9.51 25.43 21.92
CA ASP A 31 -10.72 25.89 21.29
C ASP A 31 -11.71 24.73 21.13
N SER A 32 -12.92 24.90 21.68
CA SER A 32 -13.94 23.84 21.63
C SER A 32 -14.51 23.61 20.23
N GLU A 33 -14.41 24.60 19.33
CA GLU A 33 -14.87 24.45 17.94
C GLU A 33 -13.83 23.77 17.06
N TYR A 34 -12.54 23.99 17.34
CA TYR A 34 -11.42 23.42 16.58
C TYR A 34 -10.43 22.77 17.56
N PRO A 35 -10.85 21.69 18.22
CA PRO A 35 -10.00 21.10 19.25
C PRO A 35 -8.75 20.45 18.66
N LEU A 36 -7.62 20.63 19.36
CA LEU A 36 -6.41 19.85 19.09
C LEU A 36 -6.50 18.51 19.79
N GLU A 37 -5.91 17.48 19.21
CA GLU A 37 -5.85 16.16 19.85
C GLU A 37 -4.42 15.80 20.23
N VAL A 38 -4.25 15.00 21.29
CA VAL A 38 -2.98 14.46 21.71
C VAL A 38 -3.05 12.94 21.58
N ILE A 39 -2.10 12.36 20.84
CA ILE A 39 -1.99 10.92 20.66
C ILE A 39 -0.67 10.47 21.25
N ILE A 40 -0.72 9.44 22.10
CA ILE A 40 0.48 8.80 22.66
C ILE A 40 0.52 7.37 22.14
N ARG A 41 1.58 7.04 21.40
CA ARG A 41 1.72 5.72 20.78
C ARG A 41 3.19 5.37 20.63
N GLU A 42 3.49 4.09 20.36
CA GLU A 42 4.84 3.70 20.00
C GLU A 42 5.30 4.46 18.75
N GLU A 43 6.58 4.84 18.73
CA GLU A 43 7.16 5.53 17.57
C GLU A 43 6.98 4.69 16.33
N GLN A 44 6.40 5.30 15.30
CA GLN A 44 6.31 4.71 13.99
C GLN A 44 7.51 5.18 13.18
N LYS A 45 8.32 4.25 12.71
CA LYS A 45 9.41 4.56 11.79
C LYS A 45 8.85 5.31 10.59
N ALA A 46 9.63 6.31 10.09
CA ALA A 46 9.30 6.97 8.85
C ALA A 46 8.90 5.93 7.82
N ARG A 47 7.72 6.08 7.23
CA ARG A 47 7.19 5.09 6.30
C ARG A 47 8.10 4.95 5.10
N SER A 48 8.81 3.83 5.01
CA SER A 48 9.13 3.31 3.70
C SER A 48 7.79 3.06 3.01
N LEU A 49 7.68 3.42 1.73
CA LEU A 49 6.49 3.06 0.97
C LEU A 49 6.28 1.57 1.12
N SER A 50 5.06 1.15 1.46
CA SER A 50 4.74 -0.26 1.53
C SER A 50 4.95 -0.90 0.15
N ALA A 51 5.18 -2.21 0.13
CA ALA A 51 5.30 -2.94 -1.14
C ALA A 51 4.08 -2.70 -2.04
N SER A 52 2.88 -2.62 -1.45
CA SER A 52 1.65 -2.32 -2.18
C SER A 52 1.69 -0.91 -2.78
N ALA A 53 2.10 0.10 -2.01
CA ALA A 53 2.20 1.47 -2.51
C ALA A 53 3.23 1.57 -3.66
N LEU A 54 4.35 0.85 -3.57
CA LEU A 54 5.34 0.79 -4.65
C LEU A 54 4.78 0.15 -5.91
N MET A 55 3.98 -0.89 -5.78
CA MET A 55 3.31 -1.53 -6.91
C MET A 55 2.42 -0.56 -7.67
N TRP A 56 1.60 0.22 -6.95
CA TRP A 56 0.71 1.20 -7.56
C TRP A 56 1.45 2.38 -8.17
N ALA A 57 2.42 2.93 -7.47
CA ALA A 57 3.19 4.10 -7.93
C ALA A 57 4.15 3.77 -9.07
N GLY A 58 4.66 2.54 -9.11
CA GLY A 58 5.62 2.08 -10.10
C GLY A 58 4.98 1.31 -11.26
N PRO A 59 5.06 -0.04 -11.23
CA PRO A 59 4.70 -0.84 -12.41
C PRO A 59 3.25 -0.71 -12.86
N LEU A 60 2.28 -0.63 -11.97
CA LEU A 60 0.89 -0.50 -12.40
C LEU A 60 0.63 0.84 -13.10
N ASN A 61 1.20 1.91 -12.57
CA ASN A 61 1.09 3.22 -13.19
C ASN A 61 1.82 3.26 -14.54
N ASP A 62 3.02 2.71 -14.60
CA ASP A 62 3.81 2.68 -15.84
C ASP A 62 3.10 1.91 -16.96
N ILE A 63 2.53 0.76 -16.64
CA ILE A 63 1.78 -0.04 -17.60
C ILE A 63 0.53 0.72 -18.05
N ALA A 64 -0.21 1.32 -17.11
CA ALA A 64 -1.43 2.07 -17.43
C ALA A 64 -1.15 3.22 -18.39
N GLN A 65 -0.03 3.90 -18.21
CA GLN A 65 0.33 5.05 -19.05
C GLN A 65 0.96 4.68 -20.39
N GLN A 66 1.62 3.54 -20.49
CA GLN A 66 2.43 3.21 -21.64
C GLN A 66 1.86 2.10 -22.52
N ALA A 67 1.11 1.15 -21.95
CA ALA A 67 0.65 -0.02 -22.70
C ALA A 67 -0.63 0.25 -23.47
N TRP A 68 -0.63 -0.09 -24.75
CA TRP A 68 -1.80 -0.07 -25.61
C TRP A 68 -2.14 -1.52 -25.99
N VAL A 69 -3.34 -1.95 -25.66
CA VAL A 69 -3.82 -3.30 -25.97
C VAL A 69 -5.17 -3.16 -26.68
N HIS A 70 -5.30 -3.78 -27.81
CA HIS A 70 -6.49 -3.67 -28.66
C HIS A 70 -6.87 -2.22 -28.97
N GLY A 71 -5.86 -1.37 -29.20
CA GLY A 71 -6.05 0.03 -29.56
C GLY A 71 -6.50 0.94 -28.42
N ARG A 72 -6.38 0.50 -27.16
CA ARG A 72 -6.78 1.34 -26.01
C ARG A 72 -5.84 1.17 -24.84
N GLN A 73 -5.89 2.15 -23.94
CA GLN A 73 -5.22 2.08 -22.65
C GLN A 73 -6.24 1.70 -21.57
N TYR A 74 -5.75 1.01 -20.52
CA TYR A 74 -6.56 0.60 -19.39
C TYR A 74 -6.03 1.28 -18.14
N SER A 75 -6.91 1.52 -17.16
CA SER A 75 -6.51 2.12 -15.89
C SER A 75 -5.64 1.16 -15.07
N ALA A 76 -4.90 1.73 -14.12
CA ALA A 76 -4.10 0.93 -13.19
C ALA A 76 -4.96 -0.06 -12.40
N LEU A 77 -6.19 0.32 -12.03
CA LEU A 77 -7.12 -0.57 -11.32
C LEU A 77 -7.48 -1.79 -12.17
N ILE A 78 -7.76 -1.60 -13.45
CA ILE A 78 -8.08 -2.71 -14.36
C ILE A 78 -6.87 -3.62 -14.53
N TRP A 79 -5.67 -3.06 -14.67
CA TRP A 79 -4.44 -3.85 -14.74
C TRP A 79 -4.21 -4.64 -13.45
N HIS A 80 -4.48 -4.02 -12.29
CA HIS A 80 -4.36 -4.70 -11.00
C HIS A 80 -5.28 -5.92 -10.91
N GLU A 81 -6.55 -5.75 -11.25
CA GLU A 81 -7.52 -6.86 -11.24
C GLU A 81 -7.13 -7.95 -12.25
N TYR A 82 -6.69 -7.57 -13.42
CA TYR A 82 -6.23 -8.50 -14.46
C TYR A 82 -5.03 -9.32 -13.98
N PHE A 83 -4.04 -8.68 -13.35
CA PHE A 83 -2.86 -9.37 -12.86
C PHE A 83 -3.17 -10.28 -11.66
N LYS A 84 -4.10 -9.91 -10.80
CA LYS A 84 -4.54 -10.79 -9.73
C LYS A 84 -5.13 -12.09 -10.30
N GLU A 85 -6.00 -11.97 -11.29
CA GLU A 85 -6.57 -13.14 -11.95
C GLU A 85 -5.50 -14.01 -12.59
N LYS A 86 -4.52 -13.38 -13.23
CA LYS A 86 -3.51 -14.07 -14.00
C LYS A 86 -2.37 -14.64 -13.16
N PHE A 87 -1.93 -13.91 -12.14
CA PHE A 87 -0.66 -14.19 -11.44
C PHE A 87 -0.78 -14.56 -9.97
N LEU A 88 -1.91 -14.34 -9.31
CA LEU A 88 -2.03 -14.83 -7.94
C LEU A 88 -1.97 -16.36 -7.91
N PRO A 89 -1.34 -16.96 -6.87
CA PRO A 89 -1.27 -18.42 -6.76
C PRO A 89 -2.66 -19.07 -6.78
N GLU A 90 -2.80 -20.13 -7.56
CA GLU A 90 -4.05 -20.88 -7.64
C GLU A 90 -4.36 -21.64 -6.35
N ILE A 91 -3.33 -22.07 -5.65
CA ILE A 91 -3.44 -22.85 -4.42
C ILE A 91 -2.61 -22.19 -3.33
N ALA A 92 -3.07 -22.31 -2.08
CA ALA A 92 -2.31 -21.87 -0.93
C ALA A 92 -1.00 -22.66 -0.81
N ASP A 93 0.09 -21.93 -0.59
CA ASP A 93 1.43 -22.50 -0.39
C ASP A 93 2.11 -21.68 0.72
N PRO A 94 2.51 -22.30 1.84
CA PRO A 94 3.09 -21.59 2.98
C PRO A 94 4.30 -20.73 2.63
N LYS A 95 5.04 -21.05 1.56
CA LYS A 95 6.16 -20.24 1.09
C LYS A 95 5.69 -18.93 0.47
N PHE A 96 4.60 -18.94 -0.26
CA PHE A 96 4.13 -17.82 -1.07
C PHE A 96 2.89 -17.14 -0.54
N THR A 97 2.09 -17.84 0.28
CA THR A 97 0.81 -17.30 0.76
C THR A 97 0.72 -17.35 2.28
N LYS A 98 0.03 -16.37 2.85
CA LYS A 98 -0.26 -16.31 4.28
C LYS A 98 -1.45 -17.20 4.60
N GLU A 99 -1.61 -17.50 5.89
CA GLU A 99 -2.76 -18.27 6.38
C GLU A 99 -4.06 -17.58 5.97
N GLY A 100 -5.03 -18.38 5.54
CA GLY A 100 -6.32 -17.88 5.09
C GLY A 100 -6.38 -17.44 3.63
N TYR A 101 -5.29 -17.59 2.88
CA TYR A 101 -5.27 -17.24 1.47
C TYR A 101 -6.23 -18.11 0.66
N LYS A 102 -7.02 -17.47 -0.18
CA LYS A 102 -7.81 -18.11 -1.23
C LYS A 102 -7.78 -17.21 -2.45
N LYS A 103 -7.62 -17.79 -3.63
CA LYS A 103 -7.75 -17.02 -4.87
C LYS A 103 -9.20 -16.80 -5.24
N TYR A 104 -10.02 -17.83 -5.10
CA TYR A 104 -11.43 -17.81 -5.51
C TYR A 104 -12.35 -18.32 -4.40
N GLU A 105 -13.59 -17.86 -4.44
CA GLU A 105 -14.70 -18.43 -3.67
C GLU A 105 -15.86 -18.71 -4.61
N GLU A 106 -16.63 -19.75 -4.30
CA GLU A 106 -17.86 -20.04 -5.04
C GLU A 106 -19.04 -19.23 -4.48
N THR A 107 -19.84 -18.71 -5.38
CA THR A 107 -21.10 -18.08 -5.04
C THR A 107 -22.18 -19.16 -4.82
N PRO A 108 -23.32 -18.81 -4.20
CA PRO A 108 -24.41 -19.78 -4.01
C PRO A 108 -24.93 -20.41 -5.31
N ASP A 109 -24.79 -19.73 -6.45
CA ASP A 109 -25.18 -20.23 -7.76
C ASP A 109 -24.05 -20.96 -8.50
N GLY A 110 -22.94 -21.25 -7.81
CA GLY A 110 -21.84 -22.03 -8.36
C GLY A 110 -20.83 -21.26 -9.20
N ARG A 111 -20.95 -19.95 -9.28
CA ARG A 111 -19.96 -19.13 -9.98
C ARG A 111 -18.70 -18.94 -9.13
N ARG A 112 -17.59 -18.75 -9.78
CA ARG A 112 -16.29 -18.53 -9.13
C ARG A 112 -15.97 -17.03 -9.15
N VAL A 113 -15.69 -16.47 -7.97
CA VAL A 113 -15.35 -15.05 -7.81
C VAL A 113 -13.93 -14.91 -7.29
N LEU A 114 -13.16 -14.01 -7.92
CA LEU A 114 -11.80 -13.69 -7.49
C LEU A 114 -11.87 -12.91 -6.17
N VAL A 115 -11.40 -13.51 -5.09
CA VAL A 115 -11.34 -12.87 -3.77
C VAL A 115 -9.92 -12.68 -3.26
N GLY A 116 -8.94 -13.20 -3.99
CA GLY A 116 -7.53 -13.13 -3.61
C GLY A 116 -7.02 -11.70 -3.49
N SER A 117 -6.17 -11.49 -2.50
CA SER A 117 -5.55 -10.19 -2.23
C SER A 117 -4.03 -10.34 -2.16
N THR A 118 -3.31 -9.37 -2.70
CA THR A 118 -1.85 -9.32 -2.58
C THR A 118 -1.40 -9.17 -1.12
N SER A 119 -2.26 -8.66 -0.23
CA SER A 119 -1.96 -8.57 1.20
C SER A 119 -1.82 -9.94 1.87
N LYS A 120 -2.33 -10.98 1.25
CA LYS A 120 -2.22 -12.37 1.71
C LYS A 120 -1.04 -13.12 1.09
N LEU A 121 -0.16 -12.43 0.40
CA LEU A 121 1.09 -12.99 -0.08
C LEU A 121 2.19 -12.78 0.95
N THR A 122 3.06 -13.78 1.10
CA THR A 122 4.30 -13.61 1.85
C THR A 122 5.23 -12.68 1.08
N LYS A 123 6.35 -12.27 1.69
CA LYS A 123 7.39 -11.51 1.01
C LYS A 123 7.84 -12.20 -0.29
N TRP A 124 8.03 -13.53 -0.25
CA TRP A 124 8.42 -14.30 -1.43
C TRP A 124 7.31 -14.36 -2.47
N GLY A 125 6.07 -14.55 -2.02
CA GLY A 125 4.91 -14.56 -2.92
C GLY A 125 4.71 -13.23 -3.60
N PHE A 126 4.85 -12.13 -2.88
CA PHE A 126 4.71 -10.79 -3.46
C PHE A 126 5.84 -10.49 -4.46
N SER A 127 7.07 -10.85 -4.13
CA SER A 127 8.21 -10.69 -5.03
C SER A 127 8.00 -11.45 -6.34
N ASN A 128 7.56 -12.70 -6.25
CA ASN A 128 7.26 -13.51 -7.44
C ASN A 128 6.11 -12.93 -8.26
N TYR A 129 5.08 -12.43 -7.59
CA TYR A 129 3.95 -11.76 -8.24
C TYR A 129 4.43 -10.51 -9.00
N MET A 130 5.27 -9.70 -8.39
CA MET A 130 5.81 -8.49 -9.02
C MET A 130 6.72 -8.81 -10.21
N GLU A 131 7.54 -9.85 -10.11
CA GLU A 131 8.38 -10.28 -11.23
C GLU A 131 7.55 -10.62 -12.46
N GLN A 132 6.42 -11.27 -12.27
CA GLN A 132 5.52 -11.61 -13.38
C GLN A 132 4.90 -10.37 -14.00
N ILE A 133 4.54 -9.37 -13.19
CA ILE A 133 4.03 -8.08 -13.69
C ILE A 133 5.10 -7.38 -14.53
N TYR A 134 6.33 -7.31 -14.04
CA TYR A 134 7.44 -6.68 -14.77
C TYR A 134 7.72 -7.41 -16.08
N ALA A 135 7.73 -8.73 -16.08
CA ALA A 135 7.93 -9.51 -17.29
C ALA A 135 6.83 -9.25 -18.31
N TYR A 136 5.57 -9.21 -17.87
CA TYR A 136 4.43 -8.93 -18.73
C TYR A 136 4.52 -7.53 -19.34
N GLY A 137 4.77 -6.52 -18.54
CA GLY A 137 4.91 -5.14 -19.02
C GLY A 137 6.10 -4.98 -19.95
N GLY A 138 7.21 -5.66 -19.67
CA GLY A 138 8.38 -5.66 -20.54
C GLY A 138 8.09 -6.21 -21.92
N GLU A 139 7.28 -7.24 -22.03
CA GLU A 139 6.84 -7.79 -23.31
C GLU A 139 5.97 -6.80 -24.10
N LEU A 140 5.27 -5.91 -23.41
CA LEU A 140 4.49 -4.84 -24.03
C LEU A 140 5.32 -3.59 -24.36
N GLY A 141 6.62 -3.63 -24.09
CA GLY A 141 7.53 -2.51 -24.35
C GLY A 141 7.49 -1.40 -23.28
N VAL A 142 6.94 -1.68 -22.11
CA VAL A 142 6.88 -0.71 -21.03
C VAL A 142 8.27 -0.48 -20.44
N LYS A 143 8.62 0.79 -20.25
CA LYS A 143 9.84 1.19 -19.54
C LYS A 143 9.45 1.56 -18.11
N PHE A 144 9.97 0.80 -17.15
CA PHE A 144 9.61 0.98 -15.76
C PHE A 144 10.45 2.06 -15.09
N THR A 145 9.79 2.92 -14.32
CA THR A 145 10.45 3.91 -13.50
C THR A 145 11.05 3.25 -12.25
N GLU A 146 12.18 3.79 -11.79
CA GLU A 146 12.74 3.37 -10.51
C GLU A 146 11.96 4.03 -9.39
N VAL A 147 11.51 3.23 -8.42
CA VAL A 147 10.81 3.72 -7.24
C VAL A 147 11.73 3.47 -6.05
N TYR A 148 12.20 4.56 -5.43
CA TYR A 148 13.11 4.47 -4.31
C TYR A 148 12.38 4.12 -3.01
N GLN A 149 12.94 3.14 -2.30
CA GLN A 149 12.63 2.93 -0.89
C GLN A 149 13.63 3.75 -0.08
N ALA A 150 13.12 4.72 0.63
CA ALA A 150 13.93 5.44 1.60
C ALA A 150 14.13 4.57 2.85
#